data_353fd20b1391fcc81948dbe0ce09d820
#
_entry.id   353fd20b1391fcc81948dbe0ce09d820
#
_cell.length_a   1.000
_cell.length_b   1.000
_cell.length_c   1.000
_cell.angle_alpha   90.00
_cell.angle_beta   90.00
_cell.angle_gamma   90.00
#
_symmetry.space_group_name_H-M   'P 1'
#
loop_
_entity.id
_entity.type
_entity.pdbx_description
1 polymer ?
#
loop_
_entity_poly.entity_id
_entity_poly.type
_entity_poly.pdbx_seq_one_letter_code
_entity_poly.pdbx_strand_id
1 'polypeptide(L)'
;METPVIISFAAYMITMVAIGIYFYFETDDLSDFVLGGRRLGPGVTALSAGASDMSGWLLLGLPGMMYTDGIVGSWIAVGLIVGAYLNWHYIARPLRVYTHHLDDAITIPDYFSNRFEDRTHLLRIVTAVVILLFYTLYTSSGLVGGAKLFEATFHLEYSTALIVGSVIIVSYTFLGGYNAVSWTDFIQGILMMLALIVTPLVVIFHIGGITEGLEIIRSADPSKLDIISGTSFIGILSLLAWGLGYFGQPHILVRFMSIRHENEMERAKTIGMSWMILSILGSLAVGFFGFAYVLSEGID
;
A
#
# COMPACT_ATOMS: atom_id res chain seq x y z
N MET A 1 -27.09 3.86 -8.88
CA MET A 1 -25.95 4.64 -8.32
C MET A 1 -26.40 6.03 -7.95
N GLU A 2 -26.00 6.51 -6.78
CA GLU A 2 -26.29 7.88 -6.38
C GLU A 2 -25.39 8.87 -7.16
N THR A 3 -25.99 9.99 -7.60
CA THR A 3 -25.29 11.02 -8.38
C THR A 3 -23.96 11.49 -7.74
N PRO A 4 -23.86 11.68 -6.40
CA PRO A 4 -22.60 12.05 -5.75
C PRO A 4 -21.44 11.05 -5.94
N VAL A 5 -21.75 9.75 -5.95
CA VAL A 5 -20.75 8.70 -6.15
C VAL A 5 -20.14 8.76 -7.55
N ILE A 6 -21.00 8.94 -8.56
CA ILE A 6 -20.57 9.08 -9.96
C ILE A 6 -19.69 10.34 -10.14
N ILE A 7 -20.11 11.47 -9.58
CA ILE A 7 -19.37 12.73 -9.67
C ILE A 7 -18.00 12.61 -9.00
N SER A 8 -17.95 12.05 -7.78
CA SER A 8 -16.69 11.88 -7.04
C SER A 8 -15.73 10.95 -7.79
N PHE A 9 -16.23 9.86 -8.34
CA PHE A 9 -15.44 8.92 -9.11
C PHE A 9 -14.92 9.53 -10.43
N ALA A 10 -15.79 10.25 -11.15
CA ALA A 10 -15.40 10.94 -12.39
C ALA A 10 -14.33 12.02 -12.10
N ALA A 11 -14.50 12.82 -11.05
CA ALA A 11 -13.52 13.81 -10.62
C ALA A 11 -12.17 13.17 -10.27
N TYR A 12 -12.19 12.06 -9.54
CA TYR A 12 -11.00 11.28 -9.23
C TYR A 12 -10.30 10.79 -10.50
N MET A 13 -11.03 10.17 -11.43
CA MET A 13 -10.46 9.65 -12.68
C MET A 13 -9.85 10.74 -13.54
N ILE A 14 -10.55 11.89 -13.68
CA ILE A 14 -10.03 13.05 -14.42
C ILE A 14 -8.74 13.56 -13.79
N THR A 15 -8.66 13.60 -12.45
CA THR A 15 -7.45 14.02 -11.74
C THR A 15 -6.29 13.07 -12.01
N MET A 16 -6.50 11.75 -11.97
CA MET A 16 -5.44 10.77 -12.25
C MET A 16 -4.90 10.90 -13.69
N VAL A 17 -5.80 11.02 -14.66
CA VAL A 17 -5.39 11.20 -16.07
C VAL A 17 -4.67 12.54 -16.28
N ALA A 18 -5.16 13.63 -15.65
CA ALA A 18 -4.50 14.93 -15.73
C ALA A 18 -3.07 14.92 -15.18
N ILE A 19 -2.83 14.20 -14.07
CA ILE A 19 -1.49 13.99 -13.54
C ILE A 19 -0.62 13.22 -14.53
N GLY A 20 -1.15 12.15 -15.14
CA GLY A 20 -0.45 11.38 -16.16
C GLY A 20 -0.04 12.25 -17.36
N ILE A 21 -0.94 13.08 -17.86
CA ILE A 21 -0.68 14.00 -18.98
C ILE A 21 0.34 15.08 -18.57
N TYR A 22 0.24 15.64 -17.36
CA TYR A 22 1.21 16.63 -16.87
C TYR A 22 2.63 16.06 -16.87
N PHE A 23 2.84 14.87 -16.29
CA PHE A 23 4.16 14.26 -16.23
C PHE A 23 4.65 13.68 -17.56
N TYR A 24 3.76 13.43 -18.52
CA TYR A 24 4.17 13.12 -19.90
C TYR A 24 5.04 14.22 -20.51
N PHE A 25 4.69 15.50 -20.26
CA PHE A 25 5.46 16.63 -20.75
C PHE A 25 6.70 16.98 -19.92
N GLU A 26 6.83 16.40 -18.72
CA GLU A 26 7.96 16.59 -17.80
C GLU A 26 9.00 15.46 -17.85
N THR A 27 8.73 14.42 -18.66
CA THR A 27 9.58 13.22 -18.76
C THR A 27 10.43 13.32 -20.01
N ASP A 28 11.75 13.57 -19.83
CA ASP A 28 12.69 13.79 -20.92
C ASP A 28 13.49 12.54 -21.29
N ASP A 29 13.81 11.68 -20.33
CA ASP A 29 14.67 10.53 -20.52
C ASP A 29 14.20 9.27 -19.76
N LEU A 30 14.97 8.17 -19.93
CA LEU A 30 14.67 6.89 -19.29
C LEU A 30 14.77 6.96 -17.75
N SER A 31 15.69 7.75 -17.21
CA SER A 31 15.82 7.93 -15.75
C SER A 31 14.61 8.65 -15.18
N ASP A 32 14.11 9.65 -15.88
CA ASP A 32 12.86 10.34 -15.53
C ASP A 32 11.68 9.38 -15.56
N PHE A 33 11.58 8.56 -16.61
CA PHE A 33 10.47 7.61 -16.75
C PHE A 33 10.47 6.50 -15.70
N VAL A 34 11.64 5.94 -15.36
CA VAL A 34 11.77 4.76 -14.47
C VAL A 34 11.92 5.15 -13.00
N LEU A 35 12.57 6.29 -12.70
CA LEU A 35 12.96 6.68 -11.34
C LEU A 35 12.58 8.12 -10.99
N GLY A 36 11.89 8.84 -11.89
CA GLY A 36 11.49 10.23 -11.68
C GLY A 36 12.69 11.19 -11.60
N GLY A 37 13.80 10.87 -12.26
CA GLY A 37 15.02 11.68 -12.23
C GLY A 37 15.58 11.93 -10.82
N ARG A 38 15.21 11.11 -9.83
CA ARG A 38 15.53 11.28 -8.40
C ARG A 38 15.12 12.67 -7.88
N ARG A 39 13.93 13.14 -8.25
CA ARG A 39 13.44 14.49 -7.90
C ARG A 39 12.32 14.49 -6.86
N LEU A 40 11.92 13.33 -6.34
CA LEU A 40 10.80 13.24 -5.40
C LEU A 40 11.13 13.87 -4.05
N GLY A 41 10.21 14.71 -3.58
CA GLY A 41 10.27 15.25 -2.22
C GLY A 41 9.86 14.21 -1.16
N PRO A 42 10.22 14.45 0.13
CA PRO A 42 10.04 13.47 1.19
C PRO A 42 8.58 13.05 1.43
N GLY A 43 7.62 13.95 1.23
CA GLY A 43 6.19 13.65 1.39
C GLY A 43 5.68 12.69 0.32
N VAL A 44 5.99 12.98 -0.96
CA VAL A 44 5.57 12.12 -2.08
C VAL A 44 6.27 10.76 -1.99
N THR A 45 7.59 10.73 -1.71
CA THR A 45 8.34 9.48 -1.50
C THR A 45 7.71 8.63 -0.41
N ALA A 46 7.37 9.22 0.73
CA ALA A 46 6.82 8.53 1.89
C ALA A 46 5.44 7.92 1.61
N LEU A 47 4.52 8.74 1.10
CA LEU A 47 3.14 8.29 0.85
C LEU A 47 3.07 7.36 -0.36
N SER A 48 3.86 7.60 -1.41
CA SER A 48 3.93 6.67 -2.53
C SER A 48 4.47 5.30 -2.10
N ALA A 49 5.52 5.26 -1.26
CA ALA A 49 6.01 3.99 -0.72
C ALA A 49 4.93 3.26 0.08
N GLY A 50 4.23 3.97 0.98
CA GLY A 50 3.18 3.40 1.82
C GLY A 50 1.94 2.97 1.04
N ALA A 51 1.42 3.82 0.15
CA ALA A 51 0.21 3.55 -0.63
C ALA A 51 0.41 2.38 -1.61
N SER A 52 1.56 2.34 -2.29
CA SER A 52 1.89 1.22 -3.20
C SER A 52 2.07 -0.10 -2.46
N ASP A 53 2.62 -0.08 -1.25
CA ASP A 53 2.81 -1.28 -0.43
C ASP A 53 1.48 -1.82 0.10
N MET A 54 0.74 -0.97 0.78
CA MET A 54 -0.47 -1.35 1.49
C MET A 54 -1.62 -1.71 0.55
N SER A 55 -1.70 -1.07 -0.62
CA SER A 55 -2.66 -1.35 -1.69
C SER A 55 -4.10 -1.57 -1.22
N GLY A 56 -4.91 -2.29 -1.98
CA GLY A 56 -6.26 -2.73 -1.59
C GLY A 56 -6.28 -3.68 -0.38
N TRP A 57 -5.13 -4.29 -0.02
CA TRP A 57 -5.04 -5.17 1.14
C TRP A 57 -5.38 -4.43 2.46
N LEU A 58 -4.92 -3.18 2.59
CA LEU A 58 -5.21 -2.37 3.78
C LEU A 58 -6.71 -2.01 3.91
N LEU A 59 -7.43 -1.96 2.79
CA LEU A 59 -8.86 -1.61 2.76
C LEU A 59 -9.78 -2.83 2.84
N LEU A 60 -9.31 -4.01 2.45
CA LEU A 60 -10.11 -5.23 2.35
C LEU A 60 -9.54 -6.37 3.18
N GLY A 61 -8.26 -6.69 3.01
CA GLY A 61 -7.64 -7.88 3.62
C GLY A 61 -7.47 -7.75 5.13
N LEU A 62 -6.90 -6.65 5.60
CA LEU A 62 -6.70 -6.43 7.04
C LEU A 62 -8.02 -6.23 7.80
N PRO A 63 -8.98 -5.40 7.32
CA PRO A 63 -10.30 -5.35 7.93
C PRO A 63 -11.02 -6.70 7.90
N GLY A 64 -10.94 -7.44 6.79
CA GLY A 64 -11.53 -8.78 6.68
C GLY A 64 -10.95 -9.74 7.72
N MET A 65 -9.64 -9.77 7.93
CA MET A 65 -8.99 -10.56 8.97
C MET A 65 -9.46 -10.15 10.37
N MET A 66 -9.57 -8.86 10.65
CA MET A 66 -10.09 -8.39 11.95
C MET A 66 -11.55 -8.77 12.17
N TYR A 67 -12.35 -8.77 11.11
CA TYR A 67 -13.75 -9.18 11.15
C TYR A 67 -13.89 -10.69 11.45
N THR A 68 -13.10 -11.53 10.77
CA THR A 68 -13.16 -13.00 10.93
C THR A 68 -12.46 -13.51 12.18
N ASP A 69 -11.25 -13.04 12.44
CA ASP A 69 -10.34 -13.61 13.46
C ASP A 69 -10.29 -12.78 14.75
N GLY A 70 -10.81 -11.55 14.71
CA GLY A 70 -10.75 -10.64 15.85
C GLY A 70 -9.36 -10.05 16.08
N ILE A 71 -9.08 -9.63 17.32
CA ILE A 71 -7.87 -8.87 17.68
C ILE A 71 -6.56 -9.67 17.49
N VAL A 72 -6.62 -11.00 17.40
CA VAL A 72 -5.44 -11.83 17.11
C VAL A 72 -4.81 -11.48 15.75
N GLY A 73 -5.62 -11.05 14.77
CA GLY A 73 -5.14 -10.56 13.47
C GLY A 73 -4.24 -9.32 13.56
N SER A 74 -4.27 -8.58 14.68
CA SER A 74 -3.42 -7.39 14.86
C SER A 74 -1.91 -7.70 14.93
N TRP A 75 -1.50 -8.94 15.18
CA TRP A 75 -0.08 -9.33 15.15
C TRP A 75 0.58 -9.07 13.80
N ILE A 76 -0.15 -9.22 12.69
CA ILE A 76 0.37 -8.87 11.37
C ILE A 76 0.70 -7.38 11.27
N ALA A 77 -0.16 -6.52 11.84
CA ALA A 77 0.04 -5.08 11.87
C ALA A 77 1.31 -4.70 12.65
N VAL A 78 1.55 -5.37 13.79
CA VAL A 78 2.79 -5.19 14.57
C VAL A 78 4.01 -5.57 13.73
N GLY A 79 3.98 -6.73 13.07
CA GLY A 79 5.06 -7.18 12.19
C GLY A 79 5.35 -6.20 11.06
N LEU A 80 4.31 -5.71 10.40
CA LEU A 80 4.42 -4.73 9.31
C LEU A 80 5.01 -3.41 9.79
N ILE A 81 4.54 -2.85 10.90
CA ILE A 81 5.06 -1.58 11.45
C ILE A 81 6.55 -1.71 11.80
N VAL A 82 6.92 -2.80 12.49
CA VAL A 82 8.32 -3.05 12.85
C VAL A 82 9.19 -3.26 11.61
N GLY A 83 8.74 -4.09 10.67
CA GLY A 83 9.47 -4.35 9.43
C GLY A 83 9.68 -3.10 8.58
N ALA A 84 8.62 -2.29 8.40
CA ALA A 84 8.72 -1.02 7.69
C ALA A 84 9.67 -0.04 8.39
N TYR A 85 9.57 0.10 9.72
CA TYR A 85 10.49 0.96 10.48
C TYR A 85 11.95 0.54 10.28
N LEU A 86 12.25 -0.75 10.39
CA LEU A 86 13.61 -1.25 10.20
C LEU A 86 14.09 -1.05 8.76
N ASN A 87 13.22 -1.24 7.77
CA ASN A 87 13.55 -0.98 6.36
C ASN A 87 13.87 0.51 6.12
N TRP A 88 13.02 1.41 6.60
CA TRP A 88 13.28 2.85 6.53
C TRP A 88 14.58 3.27 7.25
N HIS A 89 14.86 2.66 8.41
CA HIS A 89 15.99 3.04 9.24
C HIS A 89 17.33 2.52 8.72
N TYR A 90 17.37 1.25 8.30
CA TYR A 90 18.63 0.59 7.93
C TYR A 90 18.88 0.51 6.42
N ILE A 91 17.84 0.51 5.59
CA ILE A 91 17.98 0.27 4.15
C ILE A 91 17.82 1.56 3.34
N ALA A 92 16.85 2.41 3.67
CA ALA A 92 16.45 3.51 2.81
C ALA A 92 17.60 4.47 2.45
N ARG A 93 18.28 5.02 3.45
CA ARG A 93 19.39 5.97 3.22
C ARG A 93 20.60 5.31 2.57
N PRO A 94 21.13 4.17 3.05
CA PRO A 94 22.22 3.48 2.37
C PRO A 94 21.91 3.15 0.91
N LEU A 95 20.71 2.64 0.62
CA LEU A 95 20.31 2.30 -0.74
C LEU A 95 20.33 3.54 -1.65
N ARG A 96 19.80 4.68 -1.19
CA ARG A 96 19.82 5.94 -1.95
C ARG A 96 21.24 6.39 -2.28
N VAL A 97 22.14 6.35 -1.28
CA VAL A 97 23.53 6.76 -1.43
C VAL A 97 24.28 5.81 -2.38
N TYR A 98 24.19 4.51 -2.13
CA TYR A 98 24.91 3.52 -2.94
C TYR A 98 24.44 3.46 -4.38
N THR A 99 23.15 3.54 -4.66
CA THR A 99 22.64 3.53 -6.03
C THR A 99 23.09 4.74 -6.82
N HIS A 100 23.31 5.89 -6.18
CA HIS A 100 23.82 7.08 -6.83
C HIS A 100 25.34 6.99 -7.09
N HIS A 101 26.11 6.44 -6.16
CA HIS A 101 27.55 6.31 -6.29
C HIS A 101 28.00 5.13 -7.18
N LEU A 102 27.16 4.13 -7.37
CA LEU A 102 27.44 2.94 -8.19
C LEU A 102 26.88 3.12 -9.61
N ASP A 103 27.53 3.95 -10.41
CA ASP A 103 27.18 4.26 -11.80
C ASP A 103 25.72 4.69 -11.99
N ASP A 104 25.18 5.43 -11.02
CA ASP A 104 23.80 5.93 -11.00
C ASP A 104 22.76 4.83 -11.32
N ALA A 105 22.88 3.69 -10.65
CA ALA A 105 22.00 2.55 -10.86
C ALA A 105 20.52 2.94 -10.70
N ILE A 106 19.74 2.88 -11.77
CA ILE A 106 18.32 3.27 -11.79
C ILE A 106 17.38 2.12 -11.46
N THR A 107 17.86 0.88 -11.41
CA THR A 107 17.08 -0.31 -11.05
C THR A 107 17.77 -1.14 -9.98
N ILE A 108 17.00 -1.97 -9.26
CA ILE A 108 17.55 -2.91 -8.28
C ILE A 108 18.46 -3.97 -8.92
N PRO A 109 18.15 -4.55 -10.10
CA PRO A 109 19.09 -5.40 -10.79
C PRO A 109 20.41 -4.74 -11.13
N ASP A 110 20.42 -3.48 -11.58
CA ASP A 110 21.65 -2.71 -11.84
C ASP A 110 22.43 -2.49 -10.55
N TYR A 111 21.73 -2.11 -9.45
CA TYR A 111 22.37 -1.93 -8.16
C TYR A 111 23.12 -3.18 -7.70
N PHE A 112 22.52 -4.36 -7.79
CA PHE A 112 23.21 -5.60 -7.41
C PHE A 112 24.37 -5.92 -8.34
N SER A 113 24.20 -5.76 -9.65
CA SER A 113 25.27 -5.98 -10.61
C SER A 113 26.48 -5.08 -10.32
N ASN A 114 26.24 -3.78 -10.13
CA ASN A 114 27.31 -2.80 -9.86
C ASN A 114 27.92 -2.99 -8.46
N ARG A 115 27.09 -3.28 -7.44
CA ARG A 115 27.54 -3.46 -6.05
C ARG A 115 28.48 -4.64 -5.87
N PHE A 116 28.27 -5.72 -6.62
CA PHE A 116 29.04 -6.96 -6.53
C PHE A 116 30.02 -7.13 -7.71
N GLU A 117 30.18 -6.11 -8.57
CA GLU A 117 31.03 -6.16 -9.75
C GLU A 117 30.78 -7.38 -10.64
N ASP A 118 29.50 -7.70 -10.84
CA ASP A 118 29.05 -8.90 -11.56
C ASP A 118 29.38 -8.83 -13.05
N ARG A 119 30.53 -9.36 -13.44
CA ARG A 119 30.99 -9.43 -14.84
C ARG A 119 30.19 -10.45 -15.67
N THR A 120 29.48 -11.37 -15.02
CA THR A 120 28.69 -12.42 -15.69
C THR A 120 27.27 -11.98 -16.01
N HIS A 121 26.84 -10.85 -15.47
CA HIS A 121 25.44 -10.36 -15.48
C HIS A 121 24.43 -11.33 -14.86
N LEU A 122 24.90 -12.35 -14.13
CA LEU A 122 24.06 -13.37 -13.53
C LEU A 122 23.16 -12.78 -12.44
N LEU A 123 23.71 -11.93 -11.56
CA LEU A 123 22.91 -11.26 -10.51
C LEU A 123 21.84 -10.36 -11.11
N ARG A 124 22.18 -9.63 -12.17
CA ARG A 124 21.24 -8.79 -12.88
C ARG A 124 20.08 -9.60 -13.47
N ILE A 125 20.39 -10.70 -14.15
CA ILE A 125 19.38 -11.58 -14.78
C ILE A 125 18.51 -12.25 -13.72
N VAL A 126 19.10 -12.86 -12.69
CA VAL A 126 18.35 -13.56 -11.63
C VAL A 126 17.44 -12.58 -10.89
N THR A 127 17.95 -11.42 -10.51
CA THR A 127 17.13 -10.41 -9.82
C THR A 127 15.98 -9.92 -10.71
N ALA A 128 16.24 -9.65 -11.98
CA ALA A 128 15.20 -9.22 -12.92
C ALA A 128 14.11 -10.30 -13.11
N VAL A 129 14.50 -11.58 -13.26
CA VAL A 129 13.54 -12.70 -13.37
C VAL A 129 12.70 -12.85 -12.11
N VAL A 130 13.32 -12.80 -10.92
CA VAL A 130 12.60 -12.87 -9.64
C VAL A 130 11.59 -11.71 -9.53
N ILE A 131 12.03 -10.48 -9.82
CA ILE A 131 11.15 -9.31 -9.78
C ILE A 131 9.98 -9.47 -10.77
N LEU A 132 10.24 -9.83 -12.01
CA LEU A 132 9.20 -10.02 -13.03
C LEU A 132 8.18 -11.07 -12.60
N LEU A 133 8.63 -12.22 -12.10
CA LEU A 133 7.75 -13.31 -11.67
C LEU A 133 6.82 -12.86 -10.53
N PHE A 134 7.39 -12.41 -9.43
CA PHE A 134 6.62 -12.08 -8.23
C PHE A 134 5.80 -10.80 -8.40
N TYR A 135 6.34 -9.84 -9.15
CA TYR A 135 5.63 -8.59 -9.37
C TYR A 135 4.46 -8.72 -10.35
N THR A 136 4.53 -9.66 -11.30
CA THR A 136 3.38 -10.03 -12.14
C THR A 136 2.23 -10.58 -11.28
N LEU A 137 2.53 -11.48 -10.33
CA LEU A 137 1.52 -12.00 -9.40
C LEU A 137 0.95 -10.89 -8.51
N TYR A 138 1.80 -10.02 -7.98
CA TYR A 138 1.39 -8.88 -7.17
C TYR A 138 0.45 -7.94 -7.93
N THR A 139 0.82 -7.53 -9.15
CA THR A 139 0.02 -6.67 -10.00
C THR A 139 -1.33 -7.32 -10.36
N SER A 140 -1.32 -8.62 -10.69
CA SER A 140 -2.54 -9.38 -10.97
C SER A 140 -3.49 -9.38 -9.78
N SER A 141 -3.00 -9.56 -8.56
CA SER A 141 -3.82 -9.52 -7.35
C SER A 141 -4.47 -8.14 -7.13
N GLY A 142 -3.73 -7.07 -7.41
CA GLY A 142 -4.24 -5.70 -7.34
C GLY A 142 -5.36 -5.43 -8.35
N LEU A 143 -5.20 -5.88 -9.60
CA LEU A 143 -6.22 -5.76 -10.64
C LEU A 143 -7.49 -6.54 -10.29
N VAL A 144 -7.36 -7.76 -9.76
CA VAL A 144 -8.49 -8.58 -9.29
C VAL A 144 -9.22 -7.88 -8.13
N GLY A 145 -8.47 -7.37 -7.15
CA GLY A 145 -9.05 -6.63 -6.02
C GLY A 145 -9.82 -5.38 -6.47
N GLY A 146 -9.25 -4.59 -7.38
CA GLY A 146 -9.89 -3.44 -7.98
C GLY A 146 -11.15 -3.79 -8.77
N ALA A 147 -11.11 -4.85 -9.58
CA ALA A 147 -12.25 -5.31 -10.35
C ALA A 147 -13.41 -5.76 -9.44
N LYS A 148 -13.13 -6.50 -8.37
CA LYS A 148 -14.13 -6.89 -7.36
C LYS A 148 -14.74 -5.69 -6.64
N LEU A 149 -13.93 -4.68 -6.33
CA LEU A 149 -14.44 -3.45 -5.74
C LEU A 149 -15.41 -2.72 -6.70
N PHE A 150 -15.07 -2.63 -7.99
CA PHE A 150 -15.95 -2.03 -9.00
C PHE A 150 -17.24 -2.83 -9.21
N GLU A 151 -17.14 -4.16 -9.25
CA GLU A 151 -18.30 -5.04 -9.31
C GLU A 151 -19.25 -4.78 -8.12
N ALA A 152 -18.72 -4.75 -6.90
CA ALA A 152 -19.52 -4.51 -5.69
C ALA A 152 -20.10 -3.10 -5.61
N THR A 153 -19.33 -2.08 -6.04
CA THR A 153 -19.73 -0.66 -5.88
C THR A 153 -20.62 -0.18 -7.03
N PHE A 154 -20.31 -0.57 -8.25
CA PHE A 154 -20.95 -0.05 -9.47
C PHE A 154 -21.87 -1.08 -10.14
N HIS A 155 -21.96 -2.30 -9.61
CA HIS A 155 -22.73 -3.41 -10.18
C HIS A 155 -22.34 -3.72 -11.63
N LEU A 156 -21.06 -3.50 -11.96
CA LEU A 156 -20.49 -3.85 -13.27
C LEU A 156 -20.19 -5.34 -13.32
N GLU A 157 -20.26 -5.92 -14.50
CA GLU A 157 -19.74 -7.26 -14.70
C GLU A 157 -18.23 -7.28 -14.45
N TYR A 158 -17.74 -8.31 -13.72
CA TYR A 158 -16.33 -8.44 -13.32
C TYR A 158 -15.34 -8.25 -14.47
N SER A 159 -15.62 -8.86 -15.63
CA SER A 159 -14.75 -8.76 -16.81
C SER A 159 -14.64 -7.33 -17.33
N THR A 160 -15.75 -6.61 -17.35
CA THR A 160 -15.81 -5.21 -17.77
C THR A 160 -15.07 -4.33 -16.75
N ALA A 161 -15.29 -4.54 -15.47
CA ALA A 161 -14.60 -3.83 -14.38
C ALA A 161 -13.07 -4.03 -14.45
N LEU A 162 -12.63 -5.27 -14.70
CA LEU A 162 -11.22 -5.62 -14.85
C LEU A 162 -10.58 -4.92 -16.05
N ILE A 163 -11.21 -4.98 -17.22
CA ILE A 163 -10.67 -4.37 -18.45
C ILE A 163 -10.62 -2.86 -18.33
N VAL A 164 -11.70 -2.22 -17.92
CA VAL A 164 -11.78 -0.75 -17.77
C VAL A 164 -10.75 -0.27 -16.75
N GLY A 165 -10.70 -0.88 -15.57
CA GLY A 165 -9.73 -0.53 -14.53
C GLY A 165 -8.29 -0.71 -15.01
N SER A 166 -7.98 -1.82 -15.67
CA SER A 166 -6.64 -2.09 -16.22
C SER A 166 -6.24 -1.05 -17.26
N VAL A 167 -7.12 -0.74 -18.22
CA VAL A 167 -6.85 0.25 -19.28
C VAL A 167 -6.54 1.61 -18.67
N ILE A 168 -7.30 2.02 -17.68
CA ILE A 168 -7.10 3.33 -17.01
C ILE A 168 -5.74 3.37 -16.30
N ILE A 169 -5.43 2.34 -15.50
CA ILE A 169 -4.16 2.28 -14.74
C ILE A 169 -2.97 2.26 -15.70
N VAL A 170 -3.01 1.41 -16.74
CA VAL A 170 -1.95 1.32 -17.73
C VAL A 170 -1.79 2.63 -18.49
N SER A 171 -2.88 3.31 -18.83
CA SER A 171 -2.84 4.56 -19.60
C SER A 171 -2.08 5.66 -18.88
N TYR A 172 -2.42 6.00 -17.64
CA TYR A 172 -1.72 7.08 -16.95
C TYR A 172 -0.30 6.69 -16.54
N THR A 173 -0.04 5.40 -16.24
CA THR A 173 1.30 4.92 -15.93
C THR A 173 2.21 4.99 -17.16
N PHE A 174 1.70 4.59 -18.33
CA PHE A 174 2.44 4.62 -19.58
C PHE A 174 2.73 6.05 -20.06
N LEU A 175 1.78 6.97 -19.85
CA LEU A 175 1.96 8.37 -20.22
C LEU A 175 2.98 9.08 -19.32
N GLY A 176 2.82 9.03 -18.02
CA GLY A 176 3.58 9.88 -17.10
C GLY A 176 4.65 9.16 -16.27
N GLY A 177 4.86 7.86 -16.51
CA GLY A 177 5.92 7.09 -15.87
C GLY A 177 5.88 7.11 -14.33
N TYR A 178 7.06 7.01 -13.74
CA TYR A 178 7.25 6.90 -12.30
C TYR A 178 6.76 8.13 -11.51
N ASN A 179 6.96 9.34 -12.06
CA ASN A 179 6.50 10.57 -11.41
C ASN A 179 4.97 10.62 -11.32
N ALA A 180 4.27 10.28 -12.40
CA ALA A 180 2.81 10.23 -12.39
C ALA A 180 2.30 9.21 -11.36
N VAL A 181 2.86 8.00 -11.33
CA VAL A 181 2.51 6.97 -10.34
C VAL A 181 2.74 7.49 -8.92
N SER A 182 3.90 8.10 -8.66
CA SER A 182 4.24 8.59 -7.31
C SER A 182 3.30 9.70 -6.81
N TRP A 183 2.87 10.60 -7.70
CA TRP A 183 1.94 11.66 -7.34
C TRP A 183 0.49 11.17 -7.24
N THR A 184 0.08 10.21 -8.08
CA THR A 184 -1.22 9.55 -7.90
C THR A 184 -1.27 8.77 -6.59
N ASP A 185 -0.22 8.03 -6.25
CA ASP A 185 -0.08 7.35 -4.96
C ASP A 185 -0.16 8.32 -3.78
N PHE A 186 0.45 9.50 -3.89
CA PHE A 186 0.40 10.52 -2.83
C PHE A 186 -1.04 10.95 -2.55
N ILE A 187 -1.83 11.25 -3.59
CA ILE A 187 -3.24 11.64 -3.44
C ILE A 187 -4.07 10.47 -2.92
N GLN A 188 -3.89 9.29 -3.50
CA GLN A 188 -4.58 8.07 -3.08
C GLN A 188 -4.26 7.70 -1.64
N GLY A 189 -3.00 7.85 -1.23
CA GLY A 189 -2.56 7.63 0.14
C GLY A 189 -3.25 8.54 1.16
N ILE A 190 -3.45 9.82 0.81
CA ILE A 190 -4.22 10.76 1.64
C ILE A 190 -5.69 10.33 1.72
N LEU A 191 -6.31 10.02 0.59
CA LEU A 191 -7.72 9.59 0.55
C LEU A 191 -7.93 8.29 1.34
N MET A 192 -7.02 7.32 1.18
CA MET A 192 -7.06 6.05 1.90
C MET A 192 -6.94 6.25 3.42
N MET A 193 -6.01 7.08 3.87
CA MET A 193 -5.87 7.40 5.30
C MET A 193 -7.11 8.08 5.86
N LEU A 194 -7.68 9.06 5.14
CA LEU A 194 -8.90 9.74 5.56
C LEU A 194 -10.08 8.77 5.64
N ALA A 195 -10.26 7.90 4.65
CA ALA A 195 -11.32 6.88 4.67
C ALA A 195 -11.16 5.93 5.87
N LEU A 196 -9.95 5.46 6.14
CA LEU A 196 -9.66 4.56 7.24
C LEU A 196 -9.79 5.21 8.62
N ILE A 197 -9.66 6.53 8.74
CA ILE A 197 -9.92 7.26 9.99
C ILE A 197 -11.42 7.54 10.14
N VAL A 198 -12.06 8.05 9.11
CA VAL A 198 -13.45 8.51 9.18
C VAL A 198 -14.43 7.34 9.32
N THR A 199 -14.24 6.29 8.53
CA THR A 199 -15.17 5.13 8.54
C THR A 199 -15.33 4.50 9.94
N PRO A 200 -14.27 4.09 10.64
CA PRO A 200 -14.46 3.49 11.97
C PRO A 200 -14.99 4.47 12.99
N LEU A 201 -14.69 5.78 12.90
CA LEU A 201 -15.26 6.78 13.77
C LEU A 201 -16.79 6.88 13.60
N VAL A 202 -17.26 6.90 12.34
CA VAL A 202 -18.71 6.90 12.05
C VAL A 202 -19.38 5.63 12.56
N VAL A 203 -18.76 4.47 12.32
CA VAL A 203 -19.27 3.18 12.80
C VAL A 203 -19.35 3.15 14.31
N ILE A 204 -18.26 3.51 15.02
CA ILE A 204 -18.22 3.54 16.48
C ILE A 204 -19.28 4.50 17.04
N PHE A 205 -19.46 5.67 16.43
CA PHE A 205 -20.48 6.62 16.85
C PHE A 205 -21.90 6.03 16.65
N HIS A 206 -22.14 5.35 15.54
CA HIS A 206 -23.43 4.76 15.21
C HIS A 206 -23.86 3.64 16.18
N ILE A 207 -22.91 2.78 16.57
CA ILE A 207 -23.17 1.68 17.53
C ILE A 207 -23.24 2.11 19.00
N GLY A 208 -23.14 3.42 19.30
CA GLY A 208 -23.22 3.95 20.67
C GLY A 208 -21.89 4.10 21.39
N GLY A 209 -20.76 3.91 20.72
CA GLY A 209 -19.41 4.13 21.27
C GLY A 209 -18.56 2.87 21.37
N ILE A 210 -17.30 3.06 21.78
CA ILE A 210 -16.32 1.97 21.88
C ILE A 210 -16.79 0.90 22.88
N THR A 211 -17.30 1.30 24.03
CA THR A 211 -17.72 0.37 25.10
C THR A 211 -18.84 -0.52 24.61
N GLU A 212 -19.88 0.06 24.00
CA GLU A 212 -21.01 -0.68 23.44
C GLU A 212 -20.56 -1.67 22.36
N GLY A 213 -19.68 -1.21 21.43
CA GLY A 213 -19.10 -2.08 20.42
C GLY A 213 -18.33 -3.28 21.00
N LEU A 214 -17.56 -3.08 22.06
CA LEU A 214 -16.87 -4.16 22.75
C LEU A 214 -17.83 -5.13 23.47
N GLU A 215 -18.94 -4.64 24.01
CA GLU A 215 -19.97 -5.47 24.64
C GLU A 215 -20.72 -6.31 23.60
N ILE A 216 -21.04 -5.74 22.45
CA ILE A 216 -21.63 -6.48 21.32
C ILE A 216 -20.71 -7.62 20.89
N ILE A 217 -19.42 -7.34 20.66
CA ILE A 217 -18.43 -8.35 20.27
C ILE A 217 -18.31 -9.43 21.36
N ARG A 218 -18.20 -9.02 22.61
CA ARG A 218 -18.05 -9.96 23.75
C ARG A 218 -19.26 -10.89 23.88
N SER A 219 -20.46 -10.36 23.64
CA SER A 219 -21.69 -11.13 23.73
C SER A 219 -21.86 -12.14 22.59
N ALA A 220 -21.35 -11.79 21.40
CA ALA A 220 -21.42 -12.63 20.21
C ALA A 220 -20.29 -13.67 20.18
N ASP A 221 -19.06 -13.23 20.37
CA ASP A 221 -17.86 -14.09 20.34
C ASP A 221 -16.73 -13.50 21.22
N PRO A 222 -16.66 -13.93 22.49
CA PRO A 222 -15.61 -13.46 23.41
C PRO A 222 -14.18 -13.75 22.93
N SER A 223 -13.98 -14.78 22.09
CA SER A 223 -12.65 -15.14 21.60
C SER A 223 -12.04 -14.07 20.70
N LYS A 224 -12.85 -13.25 20.04
CA LYS A 224 -12.38 -12.13 19.22
C LYS A 224 -11.70 -11.01 20.00
N LEU A 225 -11.89 -10.97 21.32
CA LEU A 225 -11.24 -10.03 22.22
C LEU A 225 -9.93 -10.54 22.81
N ASP A 226 -9.56 -11.78 22.51
CA ASP A 226 -8.33 -12.39 23.01
C ASP A 226 -7.24 -12.34 21.95
N ILE A 227 -6.14 -11.68 22.27
CA ILE A 227 -4.99 -11.50 21.36
C ILE A 227 -4.17 -12.78 21.12
N ILE A 228 -4.43 -13.84 21.88
CA ILE A 228 -3.69 -15.11 21.82
C ILE A 228 -4.62 -16.27 21.44
N SER A 229 -5.91 -16.17 21.76
CA SER A 229 -6.88 -17.22 21.52
C SER A 229 -6.97 -17.60 20.03
N GLY A 230 -7.07 -18.89 19.77
CA GLY A 230 -7.22 -19.41 18.41
C GLY A 230 -5.94 -19.46 17.58
N THR A 231 -4.79 -19.01 18.12
CA THR A 231 -3.51 -19.09 17.41
C THR A 231 -2.40 -19.74 18.24
N SER A 232 -1.43 -20.35 17.57
CA SER A 232 -0.23 -20.89 18.21
C SER A 232 0.90 -19.86 18.24
N PHE A 233 1.95 -20.13 19.05
CA PHE A 233 3.16 -19.30 19.02
C PHE A 233 3.76 -19.21 17.60
N ILE A 234 3.75 -20.30 16.85
CA ILE A 234 4.22 -20.33 15.45
C ILE A 234 3.30 -19.47 14.58
N GLY A 235 1.97 -19.47 14.82
CA GLY A 235 1.01 -18.61 14.14
C GLY A 235 1.31 -17.12 14.37
N ILE A 236 1.55 -16.72 15.62
CA ILE A 236 1.96 -15.34 15.94
C ILE A 236 3.25 -14.97 15.23
N LEU A 237 4.27 -15.84 15.29
CA LEU A 237 5.55 -15.61 14.63
C LEU A 237 5.38 -15.50 13.11
N SER A 238 4.51 -16.29 12.52
CA SER A 238 4.18 -16.22 11.09
C SER A 238 3.54 -14.88 10.71
N LEU A 239 2.61 -14.35 11.51
CA LEU A 239 2.02 -13.04 11.31
C LEU A 239 3.05 -11.91 11.43
N LEU A 240 3.91 -11.97 12.44
CA LEU A 240 5.00 -11.01 12.62
C LEU A 240 6.02 -11.05 11.47
N ALA A 241 6.28 -12.23 10.91
CA ALA A 241 7.25 -12.41 9.82
C ALA A 241 6.85 -11.71 8.52
N TRP A 242 5.60 -11.26 8.35
CA TRP A 242 5.19 -10.47 7.19
C TRP A 242 6.02 -9.19 7.03
N GLY A 243 6.45 -8.59 8.14
CA GLY A 243 7.34 -7.43 8.12
C GLY A 243 8.70 -7.67 7.45
N LEU A 244 9.16 -8.92 7.33
CA LEU A 244 10.41 -9.24 6.63
C LEU A 244 10.32 -8.99 5.12
N GLY A 245 9.11 -8.99 4.55
CA GLY A 245 8.88 -8.69 3.15
C GLY A 245 9.39 -7.31 2.72
N TYR A 246 9.39 -6.32 3.62
CA TYR A 246 9.81 -4.95 3.32
C TYR A 246 11.22 -4.83 2.75
N PHE A 247 12.12 -5.71 3.17
CA PHE A 247 13.53 -5.65 2.74
C PHE A 247 13.75 -6.07 1.29
N GLY A 248 12.79 -6.76 0.69
CA GLY A 248 12.89 -7.29 -0.68
C GLY A 248 11.86 -6.75 -1.67
N GLN A 249 10.97 -5.84 -1.28
CA GLN A 249 9.91 -5.33 -2.16
C GLN A 249 10.40 -4.24 -3.11
N PRO A 250 10.48 -4.50 -4.43
CA PRO A 250 11.10 -3.57 -5.39
C PRO A 250 10.38 -2.22 -5.44
N HIS A 251 9.06 -2.22 -5.34
CA HIS A 251 8.25 -1.00 -5.39
C HIS A 251 8.47 -0.07 -4.20
N ILE A 252 8.87 -0.58 -3.03
CA ILE A 252 9.27 0.24 -1.88
C ILE A 252 10.70 0.73 -2.08
N LEU A 253 11.62 -0.18 -2.42
CA LEU A 253 13.04 0.13 -2.55
C LEU A 253 13.30 1.21 -3.61
N VAL A 254 12.56 1.17 -4.73
CA VAL A 254 12.69 2.19 -5.78
C VAL A 254 12.26 3.58 -5.28
N ARG A 255 11.31 3.68 -4.34
CA ARG A 255 10.93 4.98 -3.74
C ARG A 255 12.07 5.57 -2.92
N PHE A 256 12.83 4.74 -2.20
CA PHE A 256 14.04 5.22 -1.51
C PHE A 256 15.11 5.71 -2.48
N MET A 257 15.28 5.03 -3.62
CA MET A 257 16.23 5.45 -4.66
C MET A 257 15.84 6.78 -5.31
N SER A 258 14.57 7.12 -5.38
CA SER A 258 14.03 8.27 -6.11
C SER A 258 13.96 9.58 -5.31
N ILE A 259 14.20 9.56 -4.00
CA ILE A 259 14.20 10.78 -3.18
C ILE A 259 15.32 11.73 -3.63
N ARG A 260 15.01 13.03 -3.71
CA ARG A 260 15.95 14.04 -4.24
C ARG A 260 17.25 14.15 -3.44
N HIS A 261 17.16 14.13 -2.09
CA HIS A 261 18.34 14.22 -1.23
C HIS A 261 18.29 13.16 -0.13
N GLU A 262 19.41 12.47 0.12
CA GLU A 262 19.52 11.45 1.18
C GLU A 262 19.29 12.04 2.59
N ASN A 263 19.55 13.33 2.79
CA ASN A 263 19.30 14.03 4.07
C ASN A 263 17.80 14.20 4.38
N GLU A 264 16.94 14.09 3.39
CA GLU A 264 15.49 14.16 3.57
C GLU A 264 14.87 12.80 3.97
N MET A 265 15.68 11.73 4.00
CA MET A 265 15.20 10.37 4.28
C MET A 265 14.59 10.25 5.69
N GLU A 266 15.14 10.92 6.70
CA GLU A 266 14.58 10.93 8.05
C GLU A 266 13.20 11.58 8.10
N ARG A 267 13.01 12.65 7.34
CA ARG A 267 11.71 13.31 7.22
C ARG A 267 10.70 12.42 6.47
N ALA A 268 11.14 11.77 5.39
CA ALA A 268 10.31 10.82 4.65
C ALA A 268 9.91 9.63 5.53
N LYS A 269 10.86 9.05 6.29
CA LYS A 269 10.58 8.00 7.28
C LYS A 269 9.50 8.43 8.28
N THR A 270 9.64 9.61 8.88
CA THR A 270 8.68 10.11 9.88
C THR A 270 7.28 10.25 9.28
N ILE A 271 7.17 10.84 8.09
CA ILE A 271 5.89 10.98 7.39
C ILE A 271 5.30 9.61 7.06
N GLY A 272 6.08 8.72 6.45
CA GLY A 272 5.64 7.39 6.04
C GLY A 272 5.20 6.53 7.22
N MET A 273 5.96 6.51 8.31
CA MET A 273 5.61 5.75 9.51
C MET A 273 4.38 6.31 10.20
N SER A 274 4.23 7.64 10.29
CA SER A 274 3.03 8.26 10.87
C SER A 274 1.79 7.91 10.04
N TRP A 275 1.87 8.05 8.72
CA TRP A 275 0.80 7.67 7.80
C TRP A 275 0.43 6.19 7.94
N MET A 276 1.43 5.32 7.96
CA MET A 276 1.25 3.88 8.05
C MET A 276 0.57 3.46 9.37
N ILE A 277 1.05 3.97 10.50
CA ILE A 277 0.49 3.65 11.82
C ILE A 277 -0.98 4.09 11.89
N LEU A 278 -1.29 5.33 11.48
CA LEU A 278 -2.66 5.83 11.49
C LEU A 278 -3.58 5.02 10.58
N SER A 279 -3.11 4.70 9.37
CA SER A 279 -3.90 3.92 8.40
C SER A 279 -4.12 2.47 8.85
N ILE A 280 -3.10 1.83 9.43
CA ILE A 280 -3.24 0.46 9.99
C ILE A 280 -4.21 0.47 11.17
N LEU A 281 -4.08 1.40 12.11
CA LEU A 281 -5.02 1.48 13.25
C LEU A 281 -6.46 1.69 12.78
N GLY A 282 -6.65 2.54 11.77
CA GLY A 282 -7.95 2.74 11.14
C GLY A 282 -8.48 1.46 10.49
N SER A 283 -7.66 0.75 9.76
CA SER A 283 -8.00 -0.51 9.09
C SER A 283 -8.40 -1.60 10.10
N LEU A 284 -7.63 -1.75 11.18
CA LEU A 284 -7.96 -2.66 12.29
C LEU A 284 -9.33 -2.30 12.90
N ALA A 285 -9.57 -1.01 13.14
CA ALA A 285 -10.82 -0.53 13.70
C ALA A 285 -12.02 -0.74 12.76
N VAL A 286 -11.84 -0.54 11.43
CA VAL A 286 -12.90 -0.82 10.43
C VAL A 286 -13.37 -2.26 10.51
N GLY A 287 -12.46 -3.23 10.53
CA GLY A 287 -12.84 -4.64 10.59
C GLY A 287 -13.43 -5.04 11.93
N PHE A 288 -12.82 -4.59 13.01
CA PHE A 288 -13.21 -4.95 14.36
C PHE A 288 -14.58 -4.37 14.77
N PHE A 289 -14.78 -3.07 14.59
CA PHE A 289 -16.08 -2.44 14.86
C PHE A 289 -17.10 -2.65 13.74
N GLY A 290 -16.63 -2.97 12.50
CA GLY A 290 -17.52 -3.43 11.43
C GLY A 290 -18.25 -4.72 11.78
N PHE A 291 -17.58 -5.64 12.47
CA PHE A 291 -18.22 -6.85 13.01
C PHE A 291 -19.35 -6.49 14.02
N ALA A 292 -19.09 -5.59 14.95
CA ALA A 292 -20.11 -5.12 15.90
C ALA A 292 -21.29 -4.43 15.19
N TYR A 293 -21.00 -3.63 14.15
CA TYR A 293 -22.02 -2.93 13.38
C TYR A 293 -22.96 -3.89 12.64
N VAL A 294 -22.40 -4.88 11.95
CA VAL A 294 -23.18 -5.89 11.21
C VAL A 294 -24.14 -6.64 12.16
N LEU A 295 -23.65 -6.98 13.35
CA LEU A 295 -24.48 -7.62 14.38
C LEU A 295 -25.57 -6.70 14.93
N SER A 296 -25.26 -5.42 15.18
CA SER A 296 -26.23 -4.47 15.72
C SER A 296 -27.37 -4.16 14.75
N GLU A 297 -27.08 -4.18 13.44
CA GLU A 297 -28.08 -3.94 12.38
C GLU A 297 -28.79 -5.22 11.91
N GLY A 298 -28.37 -6.40 12.40
CA GLY A 298 -28.96 -7.68 11.99
C GLY A 298 -28.79 -7.96 10.50
N ILE A 299 -27.66 -7.53 9.94
CA ILE A 299 -27.28 -7.76 8.54
C ILE A 299 -26.61 -9.14 8.46
N ASP A 300 -27.22 -10.08 7.70
CA ASP A 300 -26.69 -11.44 7.43
C ASP A 300 -25.67 -11.45 6.28
#